data_b724d069fdf6c259113a360f334f43ff
#
_entry.id   b724d069fdf6c259113a360f334f43ff
#
_cell.length_a   1.000
_cell.length_b   1.000
_cell.length_c   1.000
_cell.angle_alpha   90.00
_cell.angle_beta   90.00
_cell.angle_gamma   90.00
#
_symmetry.space_group_name_H-M   'P 1'
#
loop_
_entity.id
_entity.type
_entity.pdbx_description
1 polymer ?
#
loop_
_entity_poly.entity_id
_entity_poly.type
_entity_poly.pdbx_seq_one_letter_code
_entity_poly.pdbx_strand_id
1 'polypeptide(L)'
;MLNIERALKQDRLLRALTGLNRKAFDNLLSTFNAVYEQSLLQQPRQRAMGGGRKARLHKAQDKLFYILLYFKCYPTFDLAGLLFDIDRAQAHHWMHRLQSILETALGEKMALPERKLSNIEEFIVRFPDVERVMIDGTERPIQRPKNPEQQKQNYSGKKRRHTRKHLAAVDGAKRVLVLSKAREGKLHDKKFHDEEDIAGSVPDEIPIELDLGFLGVDKQYDNIYIPHKKPKGGDLSEEQKADNRALSQSRVVCENAFAGMKRYVAVSAVYRNRIEEFDDRLMLTAAGLWNFYLMAAWKLHHKPG
;
A
#
# COMPACT_ATOMS: atom_id res chain seq x y z
N MET A 1 -6.10 -24.41 16.47
CA MET A 1 -5.02 -23.42 16.60
C MET A 1 -4.05 -23.53 15.43
N LEU A 2 -3.67 -22.43 14.82
CA LEU A 2 -2.73 -22.40 13.69
C LEU A 2 -1.32 -22.79 14.17
N ASN A 3 -0.67 -23.71 13.44
CA ASN A 3 0.70 -24.09 13.75
C ASN A 3 1.69 -23.14 13.05
N ILE A 4 2.07 -22.06 13.76
CA ILE A 4 2.99 -21.02 13.25
C ILE A 4 4.38 -21.62 12.97
N GLU A 5 4.89 -22.50 13.82
CA GLU A 5 6.22 -23.11 13.64
C GLU A 5 6.30 -23.92 12.35
N ARG A 6 5.24 -24.65 12.02
CA ARG A 6 5.14 -25.34 10.72
C ARG A 6 5.14 -24.37 9.55
N ALA A 7 4.40 -23.26 9.68
CA ALA A 7 4.37 -22.23 8.61
C ALA A 7 5.74 -21.59 8.41
N LEU A 8 6.47 -21.30 9.50
CA LEU A 8 7.82 -20.72 9.45
C LEU A 8 8.87 -21.67 8.85
N LYS A 9 8.68 -22.99 8.93
CA LYS A 9 9.58 -23.99 8.33
C LYS A 9 9.32 -24.21 6.83
N GLN A 10 8.17 -23.80 6.29
CA GLN A 10 7.77 -24.04 4.92
C GLN A 10 7.59 -22.72 4.18
N ASP A 11 8.58 -22.31 3.36
CA ASP A 11 8.58 -21.01 2.67
C ASP A 11 7.33 -20.78 1.81
N ARG A 12 6.83 -21.82 1.13
CA ARG A 12 5.58 -21.73 0.36
C ARG A 12 4.39 -21.37 1.23
N LEU A 13 4.26 -22.01 2.39
CA LEU A 13 3.17 -21.79 3.34
C LEU A 13 3.30 -20.40 4.00
N LEU A 14 4.52 -20.01 4.37
CA LEU A 14 4.80 -18.69 4.92
C LEU A 14 4.41 -17.57 3.94
N ARG A 15 4.80 -17.67 2.68
CA ARG A 15 4.39 -16.73 1.62
C ARG A 15 2.88 -16.68 1.42
N ALA A 16 2.22 -17.84 1.43
CA ALA A 16 0.77 -17.91 1.25
C ALA A 16 0.03 -17.18 2.38
N LEU A 17 0.50 -17.30 3.62
CA LEU A 17 -0.14 -16.77 4.82
C LEU A 17 0.29 -15.34 5.19
N THR A 18 1.49 -14.91 4.80
CA THR A 18 2.06 -13.61 5.22
C THR A 18 2.41 -12.69 4.05
N GLY A 19 2.54 -13.22 2.84
CA GLY A 19 3.03 -12.49 1.66
C GLY A 19 4.56 -12.40 1.59
N LEU A 20 5.31 -12.84 2.60
CA LEU A 20 6.77 -12.77 2.68
C LEU A 20 7.41 -14.17 2.65
N ASN A 21 8.59 -14.29 2.04
CA ASN A 21 9.43 -15.45 2.20
C ASN A 21 10.19 -15.44 3.54
N ARG A 22 10.85 -16.53 3.88
CA ARG A 22 11.52 -16.67 5.18
C ARG A 22 12.57 -15.57 5.41
N LYS A 23 13.42 -15.29 4.43
CA LYS A 23 14.47 -14.26 4.53
C LYS A 23 13.89 -12.85 4.75
N ALA A 24 12.84 -12.50 4.03
CA ALA A 24 12.15 -11.22 4.20
C ALA A 24 11.44 -11.15 5.56
N PHE A 25 10.80 -12.23 5.99
CA PHE A 25 10.18 -12.31 7.31
C PHE A 25 11.20 -12.08 8.44
N ASP A 26 12.34 -12.78 8.41
CA ASP A 26 13.38 -12.64 9.43
C ASP A 26 14.02 -11.25 9.44
N ASN A 27 14.22 -10.66 8.25
CA ASN A 27 14.72 -9.28 8.13
C ASN A 27 13.76 -8.25 8.75
N LEU A 28 12.45 -8.41 8.53
CA LEU A 28 11.44 -7.53 9.13
C LEU A 28 11.28 -7.79 10.62
N LEU A 29 11.42 -9.05 11.07
CA LEU A 29 11.22 -9.45 12.46
C LEU A 29 12.16 -8.71 13.42
N SER A 30 13.43 -8.53 13.07
CA SER A 30 14.39 -7.83 13.91
C SER A 30 13.96 -6.39 14.20
N THR A 31 13.61 -5.63 13.16
CA THR A 31 13.13 -4.24 13.30
C THR A 31 11.77 -4.18 13.97
N PHE A 32 10.84 -5.05 13.59
CA PHE A 32 9.53 -5.13 14.23
C PHE A 32 9.62 -5.39 15.74
N ASN A 33 10.53 -6.29 16.17
CA ASN A 33 10.75 -6.56 17.59
C ASN A 33 11.31 -5.34 18.32
N ALA A 34 12.31 -4.65 17.76
CA ALA A 34 12.88 -3.44 18.35
C ALA A 34 11.82 -2.35 18.54
N VAL A 35 11.01 -2.06 17.51
CA VAL A 35 9.89 -1.11 17.59
C VAL A 35 8.84 -1.55 18.62
N TYR A 36 8.53 -2.85 18.67
CA TYR A 36 7.59 -3.38 19.66
C TYR A 36 8.09 -3.14 21.09
N GLU A 37 9.36 -3.48 21.39
CA GLU A 37 9.97 -3.29 22.71
C GLU A 37 10.00 -1.80 23.09
N GLN A 38 10.40 -0.92 22.17
CA GLN A 38 10.37 0.52 22.37
C GLN A 38 8.96 1.03 22.70
N SER A 39 7.94 0.51 22.01
CA SER A 39 6.53 0.86 22.29
C SER A 39 6.08 0.48 23.71
N LEU A 40 6.69 -0.56 24.30
CA LEU A 40 6.40 -0.95 25.68
C LEU A 40 6.98 0.02 26.70
N LEU A 41 8.13 0.63 26.41
CA LEU A 41 8.78 1.59 27.30
C LEU A 41 8.05 2.95 27.35
N GLN A 42 7.38 3.29 26.25
CA GLN A 42 6.64 4.56 26.16
C GLN A 42 5.29 4.54 26.91
N GLN A 43 4.77 3.37 27.29
CA GLN A 43 3.50 3.28 28.00
C GLN A 43 3.72 3.36 29.53
N PRO A 44 3.09 4.34 30.23
CA PRO A 44 3.14 4.41 31.68
C PRO A 44 2.53 3.12 32.26
N ARG A 45 3.29 2.42 33.08
CA ARG A 45 2.86 1.17 33.72
C ARG A 45 2.69 1.35 35.20
N GLN A 46 1.56 0.87 35.71
CA GLN A 46 1.30 0.82 37.16
C GLN A 46 1.88 -0.44 37.82
N ARG A 47 2.26 -1.46 37.03
CA ARG A 47 2.76 -2.76 37.54
C ARG A 47 4.10 -3.11 36.91
N ALA A 48 4.93 -3.82 37.66
CA ALA A 48 6.22 -4.32 37.20
C ALA A 48 6.10 -5.18 35.91
N MET A 49 7.15 -5.16 35.07
CA MET A 49 7.21 -6.00 33.88
C MET A 49 7.26 -7.48 34.27
N GLY A 50 6.48 -8.31 33.56
CA GLY A 50 6.49 -9.78 33.74
C GLY A 50 5.48 -10.34 34.73
N GLY A 51 4.72 -9.47 35.44
CA GLY A 51 3.60 -9.89 36.30
C GLY A 51 2.37 -10.29 35.47
N GLY A 52 1.65 -11.32 35.94
CA GLY A 52 0.38 -11.75 35.35
C GLY A 52 0.48 -12.92 34.35
N ARG A 53 -0.69 -13.29 33.76
CA ARG A 53 -0.78 -14.37 32.78
C ARG A 53 -0.06 -14.00 31.48
N LYS A 54 0.80 -14.90 30.96
CA LYS A 54 1.45 -14.70 29.67
C LYS A 54 0.42 -14.59 28.54
N ALA A 55 0.58 -13.58 27.66
CA ALA A 55 -0.25 -13.45 26.48
C ALA A 55 -0.03 -14.65 25.53
N ARG A 56 -1.06 -15.08 24.79
CA ARG A 56 -0.93 -16.13 23.76
C ARG A 56 0.07 -15.74 22.67
N LEU A 57 0.00 -14.50 22.19
CA LEU A 57 0.99 -13.93 21.28
C LEU A 57 2.17 -13.36 22.09
N HIS A 58 2.99 -14.23 22.69
CA HIS A 58 4.11 -13.77 23.52
C HIS A 58 5.41 -13.58 22.76
N LYS A 59 5.71 -14.42 21.75
CA LYS A 59 6.90 -14.30 20.92
C LYS A 59 6.73 -13.19 19.88
N ALA A 60 7.81 -12.45 19.56
CA ALA A 60 7.79 -11.42 18.52
C ALA A 60 7.39 -11.98 17.15
N GLN A 61 7.90 -13.18 16.81
CA GLN A 61 7.54 -13.86 15.56
C GLN A 61 6.05 -14.17 15.44
N ASP A 62 5.36 -14.50 16.54
CA ASP A 62 3.93 -14.80 16.53
C ASP A 62 3.12 -13.52 16.28
N LYS A 63 3.57 -12.40 16.88
CA LYS A 63 2.96 -11.08 16.68
C LYS A 63 3.12 -10.60 15.23
N LEU A 64 4.33 -10.69 14.68
CA LEU A 64 4.58 -10.35 13.29
C LEU A 64 3.78 -11.26 12.36
N PHE A 65 3.76 -12.56 12.61
CA PHE A 65 2.98 -13.51 11.82
C PHE A 65 1.48 -13.17 11.86
N TYR A 66 0.94 -12.84 13.03
CA TYR A 66 -0.46 -12.44 13.21
C TYR A 66 -0.83 -11.25 12.35
N ILE A 67 -0.07 -10.15 12.43
CA ILE A 67 -0.40 -8.94 11.69
C ILE A 67 -0.22 -9.11 10.17
N LEU A 68 0.81 -9.84 9.73
CA LEU A 68 1.02 -10.15 8.32
C LEU A 68 -0.09 -11.06 7.77
N LEU A 69 -0.54 -12.06 8.53
CA LEU A 69 -1.70 -12.89 8.17
C LEU A 69 -2.97 -12.04 8.08
N TYR A 70 -3.17 -11.10 8.99
CA TYR A 70 -4.31 -10.19 8.91
C TYR A 70 -4.30 -9.40 7.59
N PHE A 71 -3.17 -8.82 7.21
CA PHE A 71 -3.05 -8.13 5.93
C PHE A 71 -3.26 -9.07 4.74
N LYS A 72 -2.64 -10.23 4.76
CA LYS A 72 -2.66 -11.17 3.63
C LYS A 72 -4.01 -11.83 3.43
N CYS A 73 -4.69 -12.25 4.50
CA CYS A 73 -5.90 -13.06 4.44
C CYS A 73 -7.16 -12.29 4.86
N TYR A 74 -7.02 -11.18 5.55
CA TYR A 74 -8.11 -10.34 6.06
C TYR A 74 -9.22 -11.15 6.77
N PRO A 75 -8.90 -11.95 7.79
CA PRO A 75 -9.89 -12.73 8.53
C PRO A 75 -10.84 -11.81 9.29
N THR A 76 -12.03 -12.33 9.68
CA THR A 76 -12.83 -11.72 10.74
C THR A 76 -12.10 -11.87 12.07
N PHE A 77 -12.43 -11.04 13.07
CA PHE A 77 -11.80 -11.18 14.39
C PHE A 77 -12.20 -12.49 15.10
N ASP A 78 -13.38 -13.02 14.80
CA ASP A 78 -13.77 -14.35 15.29
C ASP A 78 -12.89 -15.46 14.69
N LEU A 79 -12.66 -15.42 13.37
CA LEU A 79 -11.76 -16.37 12.70
C LEU A 79 -10.31 -16.21 13.18
N ALA A 80 -9.82 -14.98 13.34
CA ALA A 80 -8.50 -14.71 13.89
C ALA A 80 -8.40 -15.23 15.34
N GLY A 81 -9.43 -15.05 16.14
CA GLY A 81 -9.53 -15.60 17.49
C GLY A 81 -9.38 -17.12 17.51
N LEU A 82 -10.14 -17.82 16.66
CA LEU A 82 -10.07 -19.28 16.50
C LEU A 82 -8.67 -19.74 16.05
N LEU A 83 -8.07 -19.05 15.07
CA LEU A 83 -6.75 -19.42 14.55
C LEU A 83 -5.63 -19.28 15.58
N PHE A 84 -5.69 -18.25 16.44
CA PHE A 84 -4.63 -17.93 17.41
C PHE A 84 -4.96 -18.28 18.86
N ASP A 85 -6.11 -18.89 19.11
CA ASP A 85 -6.61 -19.25 20.44
C ASP A 85 -6.65 -18.03 21.40
N ILE A 86 -7.28 -16.96 20.92
CA ILE A 86 -7.57 -15.73 21.65
C ILE A 86 -9.04 -15.34 21.44
N ASP A 87 -9.61 -14.54 22.32
CA ASP A 87 -10.96 -14.05 22.11
C ASP A 87 -11.02 -12.93 21.02
N ARG A 88 -12.22 -12.67 20.53
CA ARG A 88 -12.47 -11.67 19.50
C ARG A 88 -11.97 -10.28 19.86
N ALA A 89 -12.14 -9.85 21.12
CA ALA A 89 -11.72 -8.53 21.56
C ALA A 89 -10.19 -8.44 21.59
N GLN A 90 -9.50 -9.48 22.05
CA GLN A 90 -8.04 -9.57 21.98
C GLN A 90 -7.54 -9.56 20.52
N ALA A 91 -8.20 -10.29 19.62
CA ALA A 91 -7.85 -10.26 18.20
C ALA A 91 -7.95 -8.84 17.63
N HIS A 92 -9.02 -8.10 17.95
CA HIS A 92 -9.18 -6.71 17.56
C HIS A 92 -8.06 -5.81 18.14
N HIS A 93 -7.80 -5.90 19.44
CA HIS A 93 -6.75 -5.10 20.09
C HIS A 93 -5.36 -5.39 19.54
N TRP A 94 -5.01 -6.66 19.33
CA TRP A 94 -3.73 -7.03 18.74
C TRP A 94 -3.58 -6.47 17.32
N MET A 95 -4.61 -6.56 16.49
CA MET A 95 -4.56 -6.04 15.12
C MET A 95 -4.22 -4.54 15.11
N HIS A 96 -4.96 -3.73 15.87
CA HIS A 96 -4.73 -2.28 15.88
C HIS A 96 -3.36 -1.90 16.47
N ARG A 97 -2.95 -2.57 17.54
CA ARG A 97 -1.65 -2.33 18.16
C ARG A 97 -0.50 -2.71 17.22
N LEU A 98 -0.54 -3.92 16.64
CA LEU A 98 0.54 -4.43 15.82
C LEU A 98 0.59 -3.77 14.44
N GLN A 99 -0.51 -3.24 13.94
CA GLN A 99 -0.54 -2.46 12.70
C GLN A 99 0.33 -1.21 12.81
N SER A 100 0.23 -0.45 13.90
CA SER A 100 1.07 0.72 14.13
C SER A 100 2.56 0.36 14.22
N ILE A 101 2.88 -0.75 14.90
CA ILE A 101 4.25 -1.25 15.02
C ILE A 101 4.80 -1.70 13.67
N LEU A 102 3.99 -2.39 12.87
CA LEU A 102 4.38 -2.81 11.53
C LEU A 102 4.64 -1.62 10.61
N GLU A 103 3.78 -0.59 10.67
CA GLU A 103 3.94 0.65 9.90
C GLU A 103 5.25 1.35 10.27
N THR A 104 5.54 1.54 11.57
CA THR A 104 6.82 2.11 12.01
C THR A 104 8.01 1.27 11.57
N ALA A 105 7.95 -0.06 11.71
CA ALA A 105 9.04 -0.95 11.28
C ALA A 105 9.29 -0.89 9.76
N LEU A 106 8.24 -0.73 8.94
CA LEU A 106 8.38 -0.51 7.51
C LEU A 106 8.99 0.86 7.19
N GLY A 107 8.67 1.89 7.98
CA GLY A 107 9.29 3.21 7.89
C GLY A 107 10.79 3.16 8.17
N GLU A 108 11.23 2.49 9.26
CA GLU A 108 12.64 2.27 9.57
C GLU A 108 13.39 1.46 8.47
N LYS A 109 12.67 0.63 7.72
CA LYS A 109 13.20 -0.06 6.54
C LYS A 109 13.18 0.80 5.27
N MET A 110 12.71 2.05 5.34
CA MET A 110 12.53 2.95 4.20
C MET A 110 11.66 2.32 3.09
N ALA A 111 10.68 1.55 3.49
CA ALA A 111 9.77 0.85 2.58
C ALA A 111 8.42 1.55 2.42
N LEU A 112 8.03 2.46 3.33
CA LEU A 112 6.80 3.22 3.18
C LEU A 112 6.92 4.22 2.04
N PRO A 113 5.87 4.38 1.21
CA PRO A 113 5.81 5.50 0.28
C PRO A 113 5.66 6.82 1.03
N GLU A 114 6.12 7.91 0.41
CA GLU A 114 5.87 9.25 0.92
C GLU A 114 4.37 9.60 0.78
N ARG A 115 3.87 10.43 1.68
CA ARG A 115 2.48 10.90 1.62
C ARG A 115 2.32 12.09 0.69
N LYS A 116 3.29 12.95 0.70
CA LYS A 116 3.43 14.12 -0.14
C LYS A 116 4.90 14.50 -0.17
N LEU A 117 5.36 15.01 -1.29
CA LEU A 117 6.66 15.66 -1.42
C LEU A 117 6.44 17.18 -1.43
N SER A 118 7.34 17.90 -0.83
CA SER A 118 7.21 19.35 -0.68
C SER A 118 7.74 20.10 -1.91
N ASN A 119 8.73 19.50 -2.59
CA ASN A 119 9.42 20.10 -3.74
C ASN A 119 10.26 19.06 -4.50
N ILE A 120 10.87 19.51 -5.61
CA ILE A 120 11.75 18.70 -6.47
C ILE A 120 13.01 18.24 -5.73
N GLU A 121 13.60 19.06 -4.87
CA GLU A 121 14.78 18.72 -4.11
C GLU A 121 14.53 17.52 -3.19
N GLU A 122 13.38 17.48 -2.55
CA GLU A 122 12.99 16.33 -1.72
C GLU A 122 12.83 15.06 -2.57
N PHE A 123 12.26 15.16 -3.78
CA PHE A 123 12.16 14.04 -4.71
C PHE A 123 13.53 13.48 -5.05
N ILE A 124 14.50 14.33 -5.46
CA ILE A 124 15.85 13.94 -5.84
C ILE A 124 16.58 13.24 -4.68
N VAL A 125 16.45 13.78 -3.46
CA VAL A 125 17.06 13.18 -2.26
C VAL A 125 16.46 11.82 -1.93
N ARG A 126 15.13 11.68 -2.05
CA ARG A 126 14.42 10.44 -1.69
C ARG A 126 14.56 9.36 -2.76
N PHE A 127 14.61 9.74 -4.03
CA PHE A 127 14.49 8.85 -5.19
C PHE A 127 15.54 9.15 -6.27
N PRO A 128 16.85 9.12 -5.93
CA PRO A 128 17.92 9.51 -6.84
C PRO A 128 18.10 8.58 -8.04
N ASP A 129 17.51 7.39 -8.00
CA ASP A 129 17.60 6.33 -9.01
C ASP A 129 16.35 6.23 -9.91
N VAL A 130 15.41 7.18 -9.80
CA VAL A 130 14.15 7.17 -10.57
C VAL A 130 14.35 7.88 -11.89
N GLU A 131 14.11 7.17 -12.99
CA GLU A 131 14.23 7.66 -14.37
C GLU A 131 12.89 7.96 -15.03
N ARG A 132 11.78 7.48 -14.46
CA ARG A 132 10.41 7.74 -14.92
C ARG A 132 9.41 7.48 -13.81
N VAL A 133 8.27 8.16 -13.89
CA VAL A 133 7.16 8.05 -12.95
C VAL A 133 5.86 7.75 -13.68
N MET A 134 5.04 6.87 -13.14
CA MET A 134 3.67 6.64 -13.57
C MET A 134 2.74 7.05 -12.44
N ILE A 135 1.73 7.87 -12.71
CA ILE A 135 0.73 8.26 -11.71
C ILE A 135 -0.62 7.70 -12.14
N ASP A 136 -1.28 6.97 -11.25
CA ASP A 136 -2.62 6.44 -11.50
C ASP A 136 -3.43 6.35 -10.20
N GLY A 137 -4.75 6.24 -10.35
CA GLY A 137 -5.69 6.11 -9.27
C GLY A 137 -5.96 4.65 -8.89
N THR A 138 -5.88 4.32 -7.61
CA THR A 138 -6.30 3.02 -7.12
C THR A 138 -7.48 3.14 -6.16
N GLU A 139 -8.46 2.27 -6.31
CA GLU A 139 -9.68 2.30 -5.52
C GLU A 139 -9.80 1.05 -4.64
N ARG A 140 -10.31 1.25 -3.42
CA ARG A 140 -10.65 0.20 -2.47
C ARG A 140 -12.15 0.19 -2.22
N PRO A 141 -12.85 -0.96 -2.29
CA PRO A 141 -14.25 -1.04 -1.96
C PRO A 141 -14.50 -0.84 -0.46
N ILE A 142 -15.57 -0.12 -0.15
CA ILE A 142 -16.05 0.09 1.21
C ILE A 142 -17.51 -0.38 1.35
N GLN A 143 -17.95 -0.60 2.57
CA GLN A 143 -19.38 -0.82 2.83
C GLN A 143 -20.16 0.43 2.42
N ARG A 144 -21.39 0.24 1.95
CA ARG A 144 -22.30 1.35 1.63
C ARG A 144 -22.49 2.22 2.89
N PRO A 145 -22.14 3.53 2.85
CA PRO A 145 -22.37 4.43 3.97
C PRO A 145 -23.85 4.53 4.31
N LYS A 146 -24.18 4.80 5.57
CA LYS A 146 -25.58 5.03 5.97
C LYS A 146 -26.06 6.42 5.56
N ASN A 147 -25.20 7.42 5.61
CA ASN A 147 -25.50 8.80 5.25
C ASN A 147 -25.66 8.93 3.72
N PRO A 148 -26.81 9.48 3.20
CA PRO A 148 -27.05 9.60 1.77
C PRO A 148 -26.02 10.46 1.03
N GLU A 149 -25.51 11.51 1.65
CA GLU A 149 -24.49 12.38 1.04
C GLU A 149 -23.17 11.64 0.89
N GLN A 150 -22.73 10.91 1.92
CA GLN A 150 -21.55 10.05 1.84
C GLN A 150 -21.71 8.92 0.82
N GLN A 151 -22.94 8.40 0.62
CA GLN A 151 -23.20 7.43 -0.44
C GLN A 151 -22.90 8.03 -1.82
N LYS A 152 -23.38 9.26 -2.09
CA LYS A 152 -23.14 9.95 -3.37
C LYS A 152 -21.66 10.24 -3.60
N GLN A 153 -20.96 10.71 -2.55
CA GLN A 153 -19.53 11.07 -2.63
C GLN A 153 -18.65 9.84 -2.84
N ASN A 154 -18.92 8.74 -2.17
CA ASN A 154 -18.12 7.53 -2.27
C ASN A 154 -18.50 6.60 -3.44
N TYR A 155 -19.53 6.90 -4.23
CA TYR A 155 -19.93 6.04 -5.33
C TYR A 155 -19.06 6.24 -6.56
N SER A 156 -18.24 5.24 -6.87
CA SER A 156 -17.45 5.19 -8.11
C SER A 156 -18.29 4.68 -9.28
N GLY A 157 -18.56 5.53 -10.26
CA GLY A 157 -19.25 5.15 -11.49
C GLY A 157 -18.46 4.11 -12.31
N LYS A 158 -17.12 4.22 -12.33
CA LYS A 158 -16.21 3.27 -12.99
C LYS A 158 -16.30 1.87 -12.37
N LYS A 159 -16.36 1.78 -11.03
CA LYS A 159 -16.39 0.51 -10.28
C LYS A 159 -17.82 0.05 -9.93
N ARG A 160 -18.84 0.87 -10.15
CA ARG A 160 -20.28 0.64 -9.83
C ARG A 160 -20.49 0.20 -8.37
N ARG A 161 -19.72 0.80 -7.45
CA ARG A 161 -19.78 0.52 -6.00
C ARG A 161 -19.20 1.69 -5.19
N HIS A 162 -19.37 1.66 -3.88
CA HIS A 162 -18.77 2.63 -2.98
C HIS A 162 -17.31 2.29 -2.76
N THR A 163 -16.42 3.28 -2.93
CA THR A 163 -14.97 3.12 -2.84
C THR A 163 -14.33 4.30 -2.15
N ARG A 164 -13.11 4.08 -1.64
CA ARG A 164 -12.13 5.11 -1.31
C ARG A 164 -11.03 5.04 -2.34
N LYS A 165 -10.52 6.19 -2.75
CA LYS A 165 -9.53 6.34 -3.83
C LYS A 165 -8.23 6.92 -3.28
N HIS A 166 -7.10 6.45 -3.82
CA HIS A 166 -5.77 7.01 -3.62
C HIS A 166 -5.15 7.28 -4.99
N LEU A 167 -4.33 8.32 -5.10
CA LEU A 167 -3.36 8.48 -6.17
C LEU A 167 -2.04 7.86 -5.71
N ALA A 168 -1.34 7.22 -6.63
CA ALA A 168 -0.02 6.70 -6.37
C ALA A 168 0.93 7.05 -7.53
N ALA A 169 2.14 7.49 -7.18
CA ALA A 169 3.26 7.58 -8.08
C ALA A 169 4.10 6.30 -7.96
N VAL A 170 4.40 5.68 -9.09
CA VAL A 170 5.12 4.40 -9.19
C VAL A 170 6.30 4.57 -10.14
N ASP A 171 7.46 4.01 -9.83
CA ASP A 171 8.63 4.01 -10.71
C ASP A 171 8.68 2.81 -11.66
N GLY A 172 9.69 2.82 -12.53
CA GLY A 172 9.96 1.71 -13.46
C GLY A 172 10.27 0.36 -12.80
N ALA A 173 10.71 0.36 -11.53
CA ALA A 173 10.97 -0.82 -10.72
C ALA A 173 9.73 -1.31 -9.94
N LYS A 174 8.56 -0.73 -10.19
CA LYS A 174 7.27 -1.03 -9.54
C LYS A 174 7.20 -0.61 -8.06
N ARG A 175 8.11 0.25 -7.59
CA ARG A 175 8.03 0.81 -6.24
C ARG A 175 6.95 1.87 -6.21
N VAL A 176 6.15 1.90 -5.16
CA VAL A 176 5.23 2.99 -4.87
C VAL A 176 6.02 4.08 -4.17
N LEU A 177 6.29 5.19 -4.86
CA LEU A 177 7.08 6.31 -4.37
C LEU A 177 6.24 7.23 -3.47
N VAL A 178 5.08 7.62 -3.99
CA VAL A 178 4.11 8.47 -3.30
C VAL A 178 2.76 7.77 -3.26
N LEU A 179 2.06 7.89 -2.14
CA LEU A 179 0.68 7.44 -1.98
C LEU A 179 -0.11 8.54 -1.26
N SER A 180 -1.03 9.20 -1.97
CA SER A 180 -1.89 10.24 -1.40
C SER A 180 -2.73 9.74 -0.22
N LYS A 181 -3.33 10.64 0.53
CA LYS A 181 -4.40 10.28 1.46
C LYS A 181 -5.63 9.75 0.73
N ALA A 182 -6.45 8.97 1.44
CA ALA A 182 -7.69 8.43 0.92
C ALA A 182 -8.72 9.54 0.66
N ARG A 183 -9.31 9.54 -0.53
CA ARG A 183 -10.41 10.45 -0.91
C ARG A 183 -11.64 9.66 -1.36
N GLU A 184 -12.70 10.36 -1.63
CA GLU A 184 -13.98 9.80 -2.06
C GLU A 184 -13.90 9.18 -3.46
N GLY A 185 -14.51 8.00 -3.65
CA GLY A 185 -14.44 7.26 -4.90
C GLY A 185 -15.03 7.97 -6.12
N LYS A 186 -15.93 8.95 -5.92
CA LYS A 186 -16.49 9.78 -6.99
C LYS A 186 -15.51 10.81 -7.54
N LEU A 187 -14.47 11.18 -6.78
CA LEU A 187 -13.54 12.22 -7.16
C LEU A 187 -12.86 11.88 -8.50
N HIS A 188 -12.88 12.81 -9.46
CA HIS A 188 -12.26 12.62 -10.76
C HIS A 188 -10.73 12.63 -10.63
N ASP A 189 -10.03 11.77 -11.40
CA ASP A 189 -8.58 11.58 -11.25
C ASP A 189 -7.80 12.89 -11.47
N LYS A 190 -8.13 13.67 -12.51
CA LYS A 190 -7.52 14.98 -12.79
C LYS A 190 -7.73 15.96 -11.62
N LYS A 191 -8.97 16.09 -11.10
CA LYS A 191 -9.23 16.98 -9.97
C LYS A 191 -8.47 16.52 -8.71
N PHE A 192 -8.37 15.24 -8.46
CA PHE A 192 -7.61 14.70 -7.35
C PHE A 192 -6.12 15.02 -7.50
N HIS A 193 -5.59 14.87 -8.72
CA HIS A 193 -4.21 15.24 -9.02
C HIS A 193 -3.95 16.73 -8.78
N ASP A 194 -4.84 17.62 -9.23
CA ASP A 194 -4.70 19.07 -9.02
C ASP A 194 -4.68 19.47 -7.52
N GLU A 195 -5.36 18.70 -6.66
CA GLU A 195 -5.37 18.93 -5.21
C GLU A 195 -4.09 18.40 -4.52
N GLU A 196 -3.55 17.29 -4.99
CA GLU A 196 -2.35 16.63 -4.40
C GLU A 196 -1.05 17.14 -5.02
N ASP A 197 -1.10 17.50 -6.30
CA ASP A 197 0.02 18.02 -7.10
C ASP A 197 1.30 17.17 -7.03
N ILE A 198 1.14 15.86 -7.28
CA ILE A 198 2.29 14.95 -7.26
C ILE A 198 3.27 15.28 -8.39
N ALA A 199 2.78 15.68 -9.59
CA ALA A 199 3.63 15.99 -10.73
C ALA A 199 4.55 17.18 -10.47
N GLY A 200 4.06 18.23 -9.77
CA GLY A 200 4.86 19.42 -9.45
C GLY A 200 6.05 19.19 -8.52
N SER A 201 6.14 17.98 -7.90
CA SER A 201 7.30 17.60 -7.10
C SER A 201 8.30 16.71 -7.84
N VAL A 202 8.04 16.34 -9.11
CA VAL A 202 8.91 15.51 -9.94
C VAL A 202 9.78 16.41 -10.82
N PRO A 203 11.11 16.18 -10.95
CA PRO A 203 11.97 16.95 -11.86
C PRO A 203 11.49 16.93 -13.31
N ASP A 204 11.67 18.04 -14.04
CA ASP A 204 11.22 18.17 -15.43
C ASP A 204 11.92 17.19 -16.39
N GLU A 205 13.11 16.71 -16.03
CA GLU A 205 13.88 15.72 -16.82
C GLU A 205 13.30 14.30 -16.69
N ILE A 206 12.43 14.06 -15.71
CA ILE A 206 11.84 12.75 -15.46
C ILE A 206 10.46 12.68 -16.11
N PRO A 207 10.24 11.81 -17.11
CA PRO A 207 8.94 11.66 -17.76
C PRO A 207 7.89 11.12 -16.79
N ILE A 208 6.71 11.72 -16.82
CA ILE A 208 5.53 11.31 -16.05
C ILE A 208 4.45 10.79 -17.00
N GLU A 209 4.06 9.55 -16.81
CA GLU A 209 3.05 8.89 -17.62
C GLU A 209 1.71 8.83 -16.89
N LEU A 210 0.64 9.30 -17.52
CA LEU A 210 -0.71 9.35 -16.98
C LEU A 210 -1.71 8.66 -17.91
N ASP A 211 -2.91 8.34 -17.40
CA ASP A 211 -3.99 7.88 -18.26
C ASP A 211 -4.89 9.03 -18.76
N LEU A 212 -5.85 8.71 -19.64
CA LEU A 212 -6.82 9.68 -20.15
C LEU A 212 -7.69 10.34 -19.06
N GLY A 213 -7.77 9.76 -17.87
CA GLY A 213 -8.46 10.33 -16.72
C GLY A 213 -7.81 11.61 -16.19
N PHE A 214 -6.54 11.86 -16.57
CA PHE A 214 -5.76 13.03 -16.17
C PHE A 214 -5.64 14.10 -17.27
N LEU A 215 -6.45 13.99 -18.32
CA LEU A 215 -6.40 14.92 -19.44
C LEU A 215 -6.48 16.39 -18.98
N GLY A 216 -5.51 17.19 -19.40
CA GLY A 216 -5.35 18.60 -19.00
C GLY A 216 -4.22 18.83 -18.00
N VAL A 217 -3.59 17.79 -17.41
CA VAL A 217 -2.35 17.91 -16.63
C VAL A 217 -1.16 18.19 -17.57
N ASP A 218 -1.19 17.65 -18.78
CA ASP A 218 -0.25 17.90 -19.88
C ASP A 218 -0.13 19.38 -20.29
N LYS A 219 -1.06 20.22 -19.88
CA LYS A 219 -1.01 21.68 -20.08
C LYS A 219 -0.34 22.44 -18.92
N GLN A 220 -0.06 21.75 -17.83
CA GLN A 220 0.51 22.32 -16.60
C GLN A 220 2.01 22.01 -16.47
N TYR A 221 2.47 20.89 -17.04
CA TYR A 221 3.83 20.38 -16.95
C TYR A 221 4.28 19.81 -18.29
N ASP A 222 5.51 20.15 -18.72
CA ASP A 222 6.05 19.77 -20.03
C ASP A 222 6.51 18.30 -20.10
N ASN A 223 6.79 17.67 -18.96
CA ASN A 223 7.24 16.28 -18.85
C ASN A 223 6.10 15.24 -18.74
N ILE A 224 4.86 15.64 -19.00
CA ILE A 224 3.66 14.78 -18.92
C ILE A 224 3.37 14.10 -20.26
N TYR A 225 3.18 12.80 -20.21
CA TYR A 225 2.80 11.94 -21.34
C TYR A 225 1.44 11.30 -21.08
N ILE A 226 0.43 11.65 -21.90
CA ILE A 226 -0.94 11.11 -21.85
C ILE A 226 -1.27 10.47 -23.21
N PRO A 227 -1.98 9.33 -23.27
CA PRO A 227 -2.40 8.74 -24.54
C PRO A 227 -3.24 9.70 -25.38
N HIS A 228 -3.04 9.68 -26.70
CA HIS A 228 -3.87 10.41 -27.64
C HIS A 228 -5.32 9.94 -27.55
N LYS A 229 -6.24 10.88 -27.34
CA LYS A 229 -7.67 10.62 -27.31
C LYS A 229 -8.23 10.48 -28.72
N LYS A 230 -8.96 9.39 -29.00
CA LYS A 230 -9.66 9.24 -30.27
C LYS A 230 -10.62 10.41 -30.50
N PRO A 231 -10.53 11.14 -31.64
CA PRO A 231 -11.44 12.23 -31.96
C PRO A 231 -12.86 11.70 -32.20
N LYS A 232 -13.86 12.54 -31.90
CA LYS A 232 -15.26 12.18 -32.15
C LYS A 232 -15.53 12.11 -33.67
N GLY A 233 -15.84 10.93 -34.19
CA GLY A 233 -16.12 10.70 -35.61
C GLY A 233 -14.88 10.48 -36.48
N GLY A 234 -13.68 10.34 -35.92
CA GLY A 234 -12.43 10.05 -36.63
C GLY A 234 -11.65 8.88 -36.02
N ASP A 235 -10.49 8.60 -36.61
CA ASP A 235 -9.53 7.60 -36.08
C ASP A 235 -8.19 8.28 -35.72
N LEU A 236 -7.41 7.61 -34.88
CA LEU A 236 -6.04 7.99 -34.59
C LEU A 236 -5.14 7.68 -35.79
N SER A 237 -4.12 8.50 -36.03
CA SER A 237 -3.06 8.19 -36.98
C SER A 237 -2.30 6.92 -36.55
N GLU A 238 -1.54 6.31 -37.47
CA GLU A 238 -0.72 5.12 -37.12
C GLU A 238 0.38 5.50 -36.12
N GLU A 239 0.93 6.71 -36.20
CA GLU A 239 1.89 7.24 -35.25
C GLU A 239 1.25 7.38 -33.85
N GLN A 240 0.10 8.03 -33.74
CA GLN A 240 -0.64 8.13 -32.46
C GLN A 240 -1.02 6.77 -31.87
N LYS A 241 -1.33 5.79 -32.73
CA LYS A 241 -1.59 4.42 -32.27
C LYS A 241 -0.32 3.75 -31.75
N ALA A 242 0.84 4.02 -32.37
CA ALA A 242 2.13 3.50 -31.91
C ALA A 242 2.51 4.11 -30.55
N ASP A 243 2.37 5.43 -30.38
CA ASP A 243 2.60 6.14 -29.11
C ASP A 243 1.71 5.58 -27.99
N ASN A 244 0.41 5.43 -28.29
CA ASN A 244 -0.53 4.86 -27.32
C ASN A 244 -0.18 3.42 -26.92
N ARG A 245 0.37 2.62 -27.85
CA ARG A 245 0.86 1.28 -27.53
C ARG A 245 2.07 1.32 -26.61
N ALA A 246 3.03 2.19 -26.89
CA ALA A 246 4.23 2.36 -26.07
C ALA A 246 3.85 2.77 -24.63
N LEU A 247 3.02 3.80 -24.47
CA LEU A 247 2.50 4.25 -23.18
C LEU A 247 1.69 3.15 -22.46
N SER A 248 0.89 2.37 -23.17
CA SER A 248 0.14 1.27 -22.58
C SER A 248 1.06 0.15 -22.06
N GLN A 249 2.15 -0.15 -22.76
CA GLN A 249 3.13 -1.15 -22.32
C GLN A 249 3.87 -0.71 -21.06
N SER A 250 4.27 0.57 -20.98
CA SER A 250 4.96 1.08 -19.79
C SER A 250 4.03 1.11 -18.58
N ARG A 251 2.75 1.47 -18.76
CA ARG A 251 1.74 1.51 -17.68
C ARG A 251 1.42 0.16 -17.05
N VAL A 252 1.71 -0.96 -17.70
CA VAL A 252 1.63 -2.31 -17.09
C VAL A 252 2.46 -2.40 -15.81
N VAL A 253 3.53 -1.61 -15.70
CA VAL A 253 4.36 -1.53 -14.48
C VAL A 253 3.54 -1.00 -13.30
N CYS A 254 2.75 0.06 -13.50
CA CYS A 254 1.87 0.62 -12.48
C CYS A 254 0.77 -0.37 -12.07
N GLU A 255 0.14 -1.03 -13.04
CA GLU A 255 -0.86 -2.08 -12.78
C GLU A 255 -0.27 -3.23 -11.96
N ASN A 256 0.97 -3.64 -12.25
CA ASN A 256 1.70 -4.64 -11.48
C ASN A 256 1.97 -4.19 -10.03
N ALA A 257 2.32 -2.91 -9.81
CA ALA A 257 2.49 -2.37 -8.48
C ALA A 257 1.17 -2.41 -7.69
N PHE A 258 0.06 -2.01 -8.31
CA PHE A 258 -1.26 -2.08 -7.69
C PHE A 258 -1.71 -3.52 -7.41
N ALA A 259 -1.44 -4.45 -8.31
CA ALA A 259 -1.68 -5.87 -8.08
C ALA A 259 -0.83 -6.38 -6.90
N GLY A 260 0.43 -5.93 -6.82
CA GLY A 260 1.33 -6.22 -5.73
C GLY A 260 0.82 -5.73 -4.37
N MET A 261 0.29 -4.52 -4.29
CA MET A 261 -0.38 -4.01 -3.08
C MET A 261 -1.66 -4.80 -2.78
N LYS A 262 -2.52 -5.00 -3.79
CA LYS A 262 -3.82 -5.67 -3.67
C LYS A 262 -3.75 -7.17 -3.44
N ARG A 263 -2.57 -7.80 -3.54
CA ARG A 263 -2.37 -9.17 -3.07
C ARG A 263 -2.58 -9.32 -1.56
N TYR A 264 -2.55 -8.22 -0.82
CA TYR A 264 -2.98 -8.15 0.56
C TYR A 264 -4.50 -7.90 0.59
N VAL A 265 -5.25 -8.95 0.95
CA VAL A 265 -6.73 -8.94 0.93
C VAL A 265 -7.30 -7.83 1.80
N ALA A 266 -6.55 -7.40 2.82
CA ALA A 266 -6.92 -6.27 3.66
C ALA A 266 -7.18 -4.97 2.89
N VAL A 267 -6.63 -4.78 1.68
CA VAL A 267 -6.83 -3.57 0.86
C VAL A 267 -7.57 -3.83 -0.46
N SER A 268 -7.87 -5.08 -0.79
CA SER A 268 -8.65 -5.44 -1.99
C SER A 268 -10.09 -5.87 -1.67
N ALA A 269 -10.35 -6.44 -0.48
CA ALA A 269 -11.68 -6.77 0.00
C ALA A 269 -12.44 -5.52 0.47
N VAL A 270 -13.77 -5.67 0.60
CA VAL A 270 -14.63 -4.62 1.17
C VAL A 270 -14.16 -4.29 2.59
N TYR A 271 -13.90 -3.01 2.82
CA TYR A 271 -13.45 -2.51 4.12
C TYR A 271 -14.52 -2.70 5.20
N ARG A 272 -14.16 -3.34 6.31
CA ARG A 272 -15.10 -3.73 7.38
C ARG A 272 -14.90 -2.96 8.69
N ASN A 273 -13.78 -2.25 8.84
CA ASN A 273 -13.52 -1.47 10.04
C ASN A 273 -14.32 -0.15 10.01
N ARG A 274 -14.57 0.44 11.17
CA ARG A 274 -15.32 1.69 11.33
C ARG A 274 -14.48 2.82 11.90
N ILE A 275 -13.21 2.57 12.19
CA ILE A 275 -12.29 3.59 12.68
C ILE A 275 -11.98 4.50 11.50
N GLU A 276 -12.14 5.80 11.74
CA GLU A 276 -11.86 6.85 10.77
C GLU A 276 -10.39 6.80 10.31
N GLU A 277 -10.15 7.06 9.04
CA GLU A 277 -8.82 7.04 8.39
C GLU A 277 -8.05 5.71 8.50
N PHE A 278 -8.62 4.68 9.11
CA PHE A 278 -7.91 3.40 9.23
C PHE A 278 -7.82 2.65 7.90
N ASP A 279 -8.75 2.87 6.96
CA ASP A 279 -8.67 2.39 5.59
C ASP A 279 -7.43 2.94 4.85
N ASP A 280 -7.11 4.21 5.08
CA ASP A 280 -5.94 4.89 4.54
C ASP A 280 -4.64 4.29 5.09
N ARG A 281 -4.55 4.08 6.39
CA ARG A 281 -3.39 3.44 7.04
C ARG A 281 -3.15 2.01 6.54
N LEU A 282 -4.22 1.24 6.32
CA LEU A 282 -4.09 -0.10 5.74
C LEU A 282 -3.49 -0.05 4.33
N MET A 283 -3.90 0.93 3.51
CA MET A 283 -3.37 1.09 2.15
C MET A 283 -1.88 1.48 2.18
N LEU A 284 -1.50 2.43 3.03
CA LEU A 284 -0.10 2.83 3.25
C LEU A 284 0.77 1.63 3.65
N THR A 285 0.32 0.87 4.66
CA THR A 285 1.05 -0.31 5.14
C THR A 285 1.16 -1.40 4.07
N ALA A 286 0.11 -1.62 3.26
CA ALA A 286 0.16 -2.58 2.16
C ALA A 286 1.12 -2.15 1.05
N ALA A 287 1.20 -0.85 0.73
CA ALA A 287 2.19 -0.29 -0.19
C ALA A 287 3.61 -0.48 0.37
N GLY A 288 3.82 -0.21 1.66
CA GLY A 288 5.09 -0.46 2.34
C GLY A 288 5.49 -1.94 2.33
N LEU A 289 4.56 -2.86 2.55
CA LEU A 289 4.81 -4.30 2.45
C LEU A 289 5.16 -4.72 1.02
N TRP A 290 4.56 -4.10 0.00
CA TRP A 290 4.90 -4.32 -1.39
C TRP A 290 6.32 -3.84 -1.71
N ASN A 291 6.65 -2.60 -1.34
CA ASN A 291 8.00 -2.05 -1.52
C ASN A 291 9.05 -2.90 -0.79
N PHE A 292 8.77 -3.28 0.45
CA PHE A 292 9.65 -4.16 1.22
C PHE A 292 9.88 -5.52 0.54
N TYR A 293 8.84 -6.09 -0.04
CA TYR A 293 8.94 -7.32 -0.83
C TYR A 293 9.85 -7.15 -2.05
N LEU A 294 9.73 -6.05 -2.79
CA LEU A 294 10.61 -5.74 -3.93
C LEU A 294 12.07 -5.60 -3.50
N MET A 295 12.34 -4.86 -2.42
CA MET A 295 13.69 -4.69 -1.86
C MET A 295 14.31 -6.04 -1.44
N ALA A 296 13.53 -6.94 -0.86
CA ALA A 296 13.98 -8.26 -0.48
C ALA A 296 14.24 -9.17 -1.69
N ALA A 297 13.45 -9.04 -2.76
CA ALA A 297 13.63 -9.76 -4.02
C ALA A 297 14.86 -9.25 -4.79
N TRP A 298 15.06 -7.92 -4.86
CA TRP A 298 16.22 -7.31 -5.51
C TRP A 298 17.55 -7.81 -4.94
N LYS A 299 17.70 -7.87 -3.62
CA LYS A 299 18.88 -8.40 -2.92
C LYS A 299 19.17 -9.89 -3.18
N LEU A 300 18.22 -10.62 -3.76
CA LEU A 300 18.43 -12.02 -4.16
C LEU A 300 19.09 -12.15 -5.53
N HIS A 301 18.85 -11.18 -6.42
CA HIS A 301 19.36 -11.20 -7.80
C HIS A 301 20.67 -10.42 -7.98
N HIS A 302 21.03 -9.55 -7.02
CA HIS A 302 22.23 -8.70 -7.06
C HIS A 302 23.05 -8.93 -5.79
N LYS A 303 23.55 -10.18 -5.58
CA LYS A 303 24.61 -10.40 -4.60
C LYS A 303 25.87 -9.72 -5.13
N PRO A 304 26.54 -8.83 -4.34
CA PRO A 304 27.92 -8.52 -4.64
C PRO A 304 28.72 -9.80 -4.55
N GLY A 305 29.45 -10.13 -5.64
CA GLY A 305 30.39 -11.26 -5.72
C GLY A 305 31.50 -11.13 -4.67
#